data_e7b104f6027e59873b6874ad5f98e555
#
_entry.id   e7b104f6027e59873b6874ad5f98e555
#
_cell.length_a   1.000
_cell.length_b   1.000
_cell.length_c   1.000
_cell.angle_alpha   90.00
_cell.angle_beta   90.00
_cell.angle_gamma   90.00
#
_symmetry.space_group_name_H-M   'P 1'
#
loop_
_entity.id
_entity.type
_entity.pdbx_description
1 polymer ?
#
loop_
_entity_poly.entity_id
_entity_poly.type
_entity_poly.pdbx_seq_one_letter_code
_entity_poly.pdbx_strand_id
1 'polypeptide(L)'
;MGRRFELTDEQWDRIAHLLPGKKTDPGVTAADNRLFLDAVLWIARTGAPWRDLPLRFGNWNSVFQRFNRWCDTGVWTRVFQALQDPDLEYLVLDSTVVRAHQHAAGAKRQDPNPSPTPGQDSRVDDQSHDPSPPPVEVPARAEAEAKTADQALGRSRGGFSTKIHVAVDALGNPVRILLSGGQAHDVTYGPALIEGLPAELVMGDKGYDSDSLVEKIEGQGAIALIPPRKNRKTPRSYDKHIYKERNVVERFINKIKQCRRVATRYEKKAANYLGFTCLAASMILLA
;
A
#
# COMPACT_ATOMS: atom_id res chain seq x y z
N MET A 1 10.58 -10.83 29.48
CA MET A 1 11.26 -10.16 28.34
C MET A 1 10.46 -10.44 27.07
N GLY A 2 9.79 -9.41 26.49
CA GLY A 2 9.08 -9.54 25.22
C GLY A 2 10.02 -10.00 24.11
N ARG A 3 9.57 -10.95 23.29
CA ARG A 3 10.37 -11.41 22.16
C ARG A 3 10.46 -10.29 21.12
N ARG A 4 11.63 -10.01 20.64
CA ARG A 4 11.86 -9.03 19.59
C ARG A 4 10.91 -9.29 18.40
N PHE A 5 10.13 -8.28 17.99
CA PHE A 5 9.15 -8.34 16.90
C PHE A 5 7.76 -8.93 17.25
N GLU A 6 7.44 -9.16 18.50
CA GLU A 6 6.11 -9.52 18.95
C GLU A 6 5.39 -8.28 19.52
N LEU A 7 4.05 -8.27 19.47
CA LEU A 7 3.23 -7.18 20.01
C LEU A 7 3.33 -7.13 21.54
N THR A 8 3.41 -5.92 22.08
CA THR A 8 3.17 -5.73 23.53
C THR A 8 1.69 -5.91 23.86
N ASP A 9 1.36 -6.07 25.13
CA ASP A 9 -0.04 -6.20 25.56
C ASP A 9 -0.82 -4.92 25.25
N GLU A 10 -0.21 -3.74 25.45
CA GLU A 10 -0.80 -2.45 25.14
C GLU A 10 -1.09 -2.28 23.64
N GLN A 11 -0.17 -2.69 22.77
CA GLN A 11 -0.37 -2.67 21.32
C GLN A 11 -1.47 -3.64 20.90
N TRP A 12 -1.50 -4.82 21.52
CA TRP A 12 -2.53 -5.83 21.27
C TRP A 12 -3.92 -5.32 21.64
N ASP A 13 -4.09 -4.72 22.82
CA ASP A 13 -5.38 -4.20 23.30
C ASP A 13 -5.94 -3.11 22.36
N ARG A 14 -5.06 -2.28 21.76
CA ARG A 14 -5.45 -1.26 20.80
C ARG A 14 -5.87 -1.81 19.42
N ILE A 15 -5.44 -3.02 19.04
CA ILE A 15 -5.68 -3.55 17.68
C ILE A 15 -6.64 -4.75 17.66
N ALA A 16 -6.76 -5.49 18.75
CA ALA A 16 -7.48 -6.76 18.82
C ALA A 16 -8.95 -6.65 18.35
N HIS A 17 -9.63 -5.58 18.75
CA HIS A 17 -11.04 -5.34 18.41
C HIS A 17 -11.27 -5.00 16.93
N LEU A 18 -10.24 -4.58 16.19
CA LEU A 18 -10.30 -4.24 14.76
C LEU A 18 -10.16 -5.48 13.85
N LEU A 19 -9.68 -6.60 14.43
CA LEU A 19 -9.34 -7.79 13.65
C LEU A 19 -10.54 -8.70 13.44
N PRO A 20 -10.71 -9.30 12.25
CA PRO A 20 -11.78 -10.28 12.00
C PRO A 20 -11.47 -11.64 12.65
N GLY A 21 -12.52 -12.43 12.83
CA GLY A 21 -12.46 -13.78 13.41
C GLY A 21 -12.69 -13.81 14.93
N LYS A 22 -13.34 -12.80 15.49
CA LYS A 22 -13.88 -12.81 16.84
C LYS A 22 -15.07 -13.77 16.93
N LYS A 23 -15.43 -14.20 18.15
CA LYS A 23 -16.60 -15.04 18.39
C LYS A 23 -17.92 -14.41 17.90
N THR A 24 -17.96 -13.09 17.85
CA THR A 24 -19.11 -12.29 17.37
C THR A 24 -19.15 -12.10 15.86
N ASP A 25 -18.06 -12.41 15.16
CA ASP A 25 -17.99 -12.23 13.70
C ASP A 25 -18.61 -13.44 12.99
N PRO A 26 -19.24 -13.24 11.84
CA PRO A 26 -19.74 -14.35 11.03
C PRO A 26 -18.59 -15.22 10.51
N GLY A 27 -18.82 -16.55 10.49
CA GLY A 27 -17.86 -17.52 9.95
C GLY A 27 -17.01 -18.18 11.03
N VAL A 28 -15.82 -18.65 10.64
CA VAL A 28 -14.94 -19.40 11.53
C VAL A 28 -14.20 -18.47 12.48
N THR A 29 -14.34 -18.73 13.77
CA THR A 29 -13.58 -18.02 14.82
C THR A 29 -12.08 -18.34 14.70
N ALA A 30 -11.26 -17.32 14.80
CA ALA A 30 -9.81 -17.47 14.79
C ALA A 30 -9.33 -18.15 16.10
N ALA A 31 -8.45 -19.12 15.99
CA ALA A 31 -7.87 -19.78 17.16
C ALA A 31 -7.03 -18.79 17.98
N ASP A 32 -6.14 -18.05 17.32
CA ASP A 32 -5.26 -17.05 17.94
C ASP A 32 -4.90 -15.96 16.92
N ASN A 33 -5.49 -14.78 17.11
CA ASN A 33 -5.20 -13.62 16.26
C ASN A 33 -3.86 -12.98 16.62
N ARG A 34 -3.47 -12.99 17.90
CA ARG A 34 -2.22 -12.39 18.34
C ARG A 34 -1.01 -13.15 17.79
N LEU A 35 -1.02 -14.49 17.95
CA LEU A 35 0.03 -15.33 17.39
C LEU A 35 0.15 -15.18 15.88
N PHE A 36 -0.98 -15.06 15.17
CA PHE A 36 -0.98 -14.79 13.73
C PHE A 36 -0.34 -13.45 13.39
N LEU A 37 -0.67 -12.37 14.12
CA LEU A 37 -0.05 -11.07 13.90
C LEU A 37 1.46 -11.11 14.16
N ASP A 38 1.88 -11.73 15.26
CA ASP A 38 3.30 -11.87 15.60
C ASP A 38 4.07 -12.63 14.52
N ALA A 39 3.44 -13.67 13.92
CA ALA A 39 3.99 -14.38 12.78
C ALA A 39 4.20 -13.47 11.56
N VAL A 40 3.17 -12.66 11.21
CA VAL A 40 3.25 -11.74 10.08
C VAL A 40 4.26 -10.61 10.35
N LEU A 41 4.32 -10.08 11.55
CA LEU A 41 5.32 -9.09 11.98
C LEU A 41 6.73 -9.64 11.91
N TRP A 42 6.95 -10.90 12.31
CA TRP A 42 8.24 -11.56 12.17
C TRP A 42 8.68 -11.62 10.72
N ILE A 43 7.80 -12.03 9.79
CA ILE A 43 8.06 -12.02 8.35
C ILE A 43 8.33 -10.59 7.84
N ALA A 44 7.52 -9.61 8.24
CA ALA A 44 7.68 -8.21 7.83
C ALA A 44 9.06 -7.64 8.22
N ARG A 45 9.47 -7.90 9.44
CA ARG A 45 10.72 -7.37 10.00
C ARG A 45 11.97 -8.09 9.48
N THR A 46 11.92 -9.43 9.38
CA THR A 46 13.09 -10.22 8.98
C THR A 46 13.28 -10.25 7.46
N GLY A 47 12.21 -10.12 6.68
CA GLY A 47 12.23 -10.32 5.23
C GLY A 47 12.38 -11.77 4.82
N ALA A 48 12.33 -12.72 5.77
CA ALA A 48 12.53 -14.13 5.52
C ALA A 48 11.47 -14.71 4.57
N PRO A 49 11.78 -15.75 3.79
CA PRO A 49 10.78 -16.52 3.06
C PRO A 49 9.71 -17.06 3.99
N TRP A 50 8.47 -17.17 3.51
CA TRP A 50 7.37 -17.71 4.32
C TRP A 50 7.66 -19.11 4.85
N ARG A 51 8.37 -19.94 4.09
CA ARG A 51 8.75 -21.32 4.48
C ARG A 51 9.68 -21.37 5.69
N ASP A 52 10.38 -20.27 5.97
CA ASP A 52 11.33 -20.17 7.08
C ASP A 52 10.65 -19.63 8.36
N LEU A 53 9.31 -19.48 8.34
CA LEU A 53 8.56 -19.06 9.54
C LEU A 53 8.80 -20.07 10.66
N PRO A 54 9.25 -19.62 11.85
CA PRO A 54 9.48 -20.52 12.98
C PRO A 54 8.23 -21.29 13.37
N LEU A 55 8.40 -22.59 13.68
CA LEU A 55 7.30 -23.52 14.02
C LEU A 55 6.42 -23.05 15.19
N ARG A 56 6.97 -22.24 16.11
CA ARG A 56 6.20 -21.64 17.21
C ARG A 56 5.03 -20.76 16.74
N PHE A 57 5.07 -20.24 15.53
CA PHE A 57 3.99 -19.47 14.91
C PHE A 57 2.96 -20.33 14.16
N GLY A 58 3.17 -21.66 14.15
CA GLY A 58 2.33 -22.61 13.44
C GLY A 58 2.79 -22.85 12.00
N ASN A 59 1.89 -23.44 11.20
CA ASN A 59 2.19 -23.81 9.81
C ASN A 59 2.29 -22.54 8.94
N TRP A 60 3.45 -22.35 8.29
CA TRP A 60 3.73 -21.20 7.44
C TRP A 60 2.70 -20.99 6.32
N ASN A 61 2.19 -22.07 5.71
CA ASN A 61 1.22 -21.96 4.62
C ASN A 61 -0.14 -21.46 5.12
N SER A 62 -0.58 -21.91 6.30
CA SER A 62 -1.82 -21.42 6.92
C SER A 62 -1.73 -19.93 7.26
N VAL A 63 -0.59 -19.49 7.79
CA VAL A 63 -0.32 -18.06 8.06
C VAL A 63 -0.31 -17.26 6.76
N PHE A 64 0.39 -17.75 5.73
CA PHE A 64 0.45 -17.09 4.42
C PHE A 64 -0.91 -16.97 3.75
N GLN A 65 -1.72 -18.04 3.73
CA GLN A 65 -3.05 -18.02 3.12
C GLN A 65 -3.99 -17.04 3.84
N ARG A 66 -3.90 -16.99 5.17
CA ARG A 66 -4.66 -16.03 5.95
C ARG A 66 -4.21 -14.59 5.69
N PHE A 67 -2.90 -14.33 5.67
CA PHE A 67 -2.34 -13.03 5.31
C PHE A 67 -2.82 -12.59 3.93
N ASN A 68 -2.69 -13.47 2.92
CA ASN A 68 -3.12 -13.18 1.54
C ASN A 68 -4.62 -12.83 1.48
N ARG A 69 -5.48 -13.60 2.14
CA ARG A 69 -6.91 -13.31 2.22
C ARG A 69 -7.19 -11.95 2.88
N TRP A 70 -6.49 -11.61 3.96
CA TRP A 70 -6.64 -10.31 4.62
C TRP A 70 -6.14 -9.15 3.74
N CYS A 71 -5.14 -9.37 2.89
CA CYS A 71 -4.74 -8.40 1.87
C CYS A 71 -5.83 -8.22 0.81
N ASP A 72 -6.33 -9.32 0.26
CA ASP A 72 -7.35 -9.30 -0.81
C ASP A 72 -8.68 -8.68 -0.32
N THR A 73 -9.02 -8.83 0.94
CA THR A 73 -10.24 -8.25 1.56
C THR A 73 -10.00 -6.89 2.22
N GLY A 74 -8.80 -6.30 2.11
CA GLY A 74 -8.48 -4.98 2.62
C GLY A 74 -8.46 -4.83 4.16
N VAL A 75 -8.32 -5.93 4.91
CA VAL A 75 -8.29 -5.89 6.39
C VAL A 75 -7.17 -4.98 6.88
N TRP A 76 -5.96 -5.11 6.32
CA TRP A 76 -4.80 -4.31 6.74
C TRP A 76 -5.00 -2.81 6.53
N THR A 77 -5.65 -2.42 5.42
CA THR A 77 -5.98 -1.02 5.14
C THR A 77 -6.99 -0.48 6.13
N ARG A 78 -8.05 -1.26 6.45
CA ARG A 78 -9.05 -0.85 7.46
C ARG A 78 -8.45 -0.73 8.84
N VAL A 79 -7.59 -1.66 9.26
CA VAL A 79 -6.87 -1.58 10.55
C VAL A 79 -5.99 -0.32 10.60
N PHE A 80 -5.23 -0.07 9.54
CA PHE A 80 -4.40 1.12 9.43
C PHE A 80 -5.24 2.41 9.54
N GLN A 81 -6.38 2.48 8.83
CA GLN A 81 -7.28 3.63 8.88
C GLN A 81 -7.92 3.83 10.27
N ALA A 82 -8.30 2.73 10.94
CA ALA A 82 -8.94 2.79 12.25
C ALA A 82 -8.01 3.22 13.40
N LEU A 83 -6.69 3.14 13.18
CA LEU A 83 -5.68 3.59 14.14
C LEU A 83 -5.27 5.06 13.97
N GLN A 84 -5.76 5.71 12.92
CA GLN A 84 -5.39 7.09 12.62
C GLN A 84 -6.17 8.08 13.50
N ASP A 85 -5.43 9.06 13.99
CA ASP A 85 -5.93 10.29 14.62
C ASP A 85 -5.01 11.42 14.14
N PRO A 86 -5.19 11.89 12.87
CA PRO A 86 -4.22 12.76 12.24
C PRO A 86 -4.34 14.22 12.69
N ASP A 87 -3.20 14.83 12.97
CA ASP A 87 -3.07 16.29 13.09
C ASP A 87 -2.90 16.88 11.69
N LEU A 88 -4.00 17.43 11.16
CA LEU A 88 -4.06 17.97 9.80
C LEU A 88 -3.70 19.46 9.70
N GLU A 89 -3.02 20.06 10.71
CA GLU A 89 -2.39 21.36 10.54
C GLU A 89 -1.46 21.35 9.31
N TYR A 90 -0.65 20.27 9.17
CA TYR A 90 0.16 20.04 7.98
C TYR A 90 -0.13 18.67 7.38
N LEU A 91 -0.11 18.61 6.05
CA LEU A 91 -0.06 17.35 5.31
C LEU A 91 1.19 17.34 4.43
N VAL A 92 2.08 16.41 4.65
CA VAL A 92 3.34 16.32 3.92
C VAL A 92 3.34 15.16 2.95
N LEU A 93 3.53 15.45 1.67
CA LEU A 93 3.55 14.48 0.58
C LEU A 93 4.98 14.11 0.22
N ASP A 94 5.25 12.82 0.06
CA ASP A 94 6.51 12.32 -0.48
C ASP A 94 6.31 10.95 -1.12
N SER A 95 7.36 10.47 -1.78
CA SER A 95 7.38 9.13 -2.34
C SER A 95 8.75 8.47 -2.17
N THR A 96 8.74 7.15 -2.17
CA THR A 96 9.98 6.40 -2.13
C THR A 96 9.94 5.21 -3.08
N VAL A 97 11.00 5.05 -3.87
CA VAL A 97 11.18 3.90 -4.74
C VAL A 97 11.73 2.72 -3.95
N VAL A 98 11.12 1.57 -4.16
CA VAL A 98 11.53 0.30 -3.56
C VAL A 98 11.85 -0.69 -4.68
N ARG A 99 13.00 -1.35 -4.60
CA ARG A 99 13.38 -2.40 -5.53
C ARG A 99 12.46 -3.61 -5.37
N ALA A 100 12.00 -4.12 -6.49
CA ALA A 100 11.31 -5.39 -6.53
C ALA A 100 12.31 -6.52 -6.79
N HIS A 101 12.30 -7.54 -5.92
CA HIS A 101 13.07 -8.75 -6.14
C HIS A 101 12.53 -9.48 -7.37
N GLN A 102 13.35 -10.25 -8.07
CA GLN A 102 12.92 -11.03 -9.25
C GLN A 102 11.67 -11.90 -9.00
N HIS A 103 11.48 -12.39 -7.78
CA HIS A 103 10.31 -13.16 -7.38
C HIS A 103 8.99 -12.36 -7.41
N ALA A 104 9.05 -11.02 -7.38
CA ALA A 104 7.88 -10.17 -7.46
C ALA A 104 7.29 -10.07 -8.88
N ALA A 105 8.04 -10.49 -9.91
CA ALA A 105 7.56 -10.53 -11.29
C ALA A 105 6.60 -11.72 -11.53
N GLY A 106 5.68 -11.59 -12.48
CA GLY A 106 4.84 -12.70 -12.93
C GLY A 106 3.60 -13.00 -12.06
N ALA A 107 2.97 -11.99 -11.47
CA ALA A 107 1.62 -12.13 -10.89
C ALA A 107 0.61 -12.52 -11.97
N LYS A 108 -0.29 -13.48 -11.65
CA LYS A 108 -1.46 -13.75 -12.49
C LYS A 108 -2.44 -12.58 -12.34
N ARG A 109 -3.14 -12.21 -13.43
CA ARG A 109 -4.21 -11.22 -13.41
C ARG A 109 -5.30 -11.70 -12.46
N GLN A 110 -5.79 -10.86 -11.58
CA GLN A 110 -7.08 -11.10 -10.91
C GLN A 110 -8.15 -10.74 -11.93
N ASP A 111 -8.93 -11.72 -12.36
CA ASP A 111 -10.13 -11.44 -13.16
C ASP A 111 -11.11 -10.67 -12.25
N PRO A 112 -11.55 -9.48 -12.68
CA PRO A 112 -12.49 -8.68 -11.87
C PRO A 112 -13.86 -9.36 -11.72
N ASN A 113 -14.10 -10.45 -12.46
CA ASN A 113 -15.30 -11.25 -12.38
C ASN A 113 -14.91 -12.74 -12.47
N PRO A 114 -14.63 -13.43 -11.35
CA PRO A 114 -14.35 -14.86 -11.40
C PRO A 114 -15.61 -15.57 -11.86
N SER A 115 -15.58 -16.13 -13.07
CA SER A 115 -16.62 -17.04 -13.53
C SER A 115 -16.83 -18.13 -12.49
N PRO A 116 -18.08 -18.47 -12.11
CA PRO A 116 -18.34 -19.57 -11.20
C PRO A 116 -17.73 -20.84 -11.77
N THR A 117 -17.01 -21.58 -10.92
CA THR A 117 -16.45 -22.89 -11.26
C THR A 117 -17.58 -23.76 -11.81
N PRO A 118 -17.45 -24.40 -12.97
CA PRO A 118 -18.49 -25.30 -13.47
C PRO A 118 -18.57 -26.49 -12.51
N GLY A 119 -19.62 -26.55 -11.72
CA GLY A 119 -20.08 -27.76 -11.06
C GLY A 119 -20.56 -28.72 -12.14
N GLN A 120 -20.18 -29.98 -12.01
CA GLN A 120 -20.69 -31.08 -12.81
C GLN A 120 -22.23 -31.11 -12.74
N ASP A 121 -22.87 -31.07 -13.84
CA ASP A 121 -23.88 -31.98 -14.36
C ASP A 121 -24.88 -31.33 -15.34
N SER A 122 -25.17 -32.20 -16.31
CA SER A 122 -26.40 -32.32 -17.15
C SER A 122 -26.46 -31.50 -18.45
N ARG A 123 -26.44 -32.33 -19.48
CA ARG A 123 -26.80 -32.14 -20.87
C ARG A 123 -28.10 -31.34 -21.06
N VAL A 124 -28.08 -30.37 -21.94
CA VAL A 124 -29.17 -30.08 -22.91
C VAL A 124 -28.54 -29.43 -24.13
N ASP A 125 -28.82 -30.05 -25.29
CA ASP A 125 -28.61 -29.49 -26.62
C ASP A 125 -29.45 -28.25 -26.81
N ASP A 126 -28.87 -27.16 -27.34
CA ASP A 126 -29.56 -26.39 -28.40
C ASP A 126 -28.57 -25.52 -29.18
N GLN A 127 -28.74 -25.56 -30.50
CA GLN A 127 -28.01 -24.83 -31.51
C GLN A 127 -28.59 -23.44 -31.65
N SER A 128 -27.77 -22.40 -31.43
CA SER A 128 -27.92 -21.13 -32.12
C SER A 128 -26.57 -20.46 -32.29
N HIS A 129 -26.11 -20.45 -33.52
CA HIS A 129 -24.87 -19.86 -33.98
C HIS A 129 -25.12 -18.35 -34.19
N ASP A 130 -24.54 -17.53 -33.30
CA ASP A 130 -24.38 -16.10 -33.53
C ASP A 130 -22.89 -15.80 -33.61
N PRO A 131 -22.35 -15.24 -34.73
CA PRO A 131 -20.93 -15.03 -34.91
C PRO A 131 -20.47 -13.83 -34.10
N SER A 132 -19.90 -14.09 -32.92
CA SER A 132 -19.14 -13.09 -32.16
C SER A 132 -17.98 -12.57 -33.00
N PRO A 133 -17.70 -11.25 -33.01
CA PRO A 133 -16.55 -10.72 -33.72
C PRO A 133 -15.26 -11.32 -33.17
N PRO A 134 -14.21 -11.53 -34.01
CA PRO A 134 -12.97 -12.13 -33.58
C PRO A 134 -12.32 -11.27 -32.49
N PRO A 135 -11.69 -11.90 -31.46
CA PRO A 135 -11.00 -11.17 -30.42
C PRO A 135 -9.87 -10.31 -31.03
N VAL A 136 -9.87 -9.03 -30.69
CA VAL A 136 -8.80 -8.13 -31.08
C VAL A 136 -7.50 -8.63 -30.42
N GLU A 137 -6.55 -9.11 -31.22
CA GLU A 137 -5.24 -9.51 -30.74
C GLU A 137 -4.49 -8.26 -30.22
N VAL A 138 -4.46 -8.11 -28.89
CA VAL A 138 -3.63 -7.12 -28.22
C VAL A 138 -2.18 -7.66 -28.22
N PRO A 139 -1.18 -6.89 -28.66
CA PRO A 139 0.21 -7.36 -28.66
C PRO A 139 0.62 -7.83 -27.27
N ALA A 140 1.24 -9.02 -27.16
CA ALA A 140 1.67 -9.64 -25.89
C ALA A 140 2.50 -8.70 -24.98
N ARG A 141 3.19 -7.72 -25.58
CA ARG A 141 3.93 -6.68 -24.86
C ARG A 141 2.98 -5.70 -24.14
N ALA A 142 1.89 -5.26 -24.79
CA ALA A 142 0.92 -4.34 -24.19
C ALA A 142 0.15 -5.02 -23.05
N GLU A 143 -0.18 -6.32 -23.18
CA GLU A 143 -0.76 -7.11 -22.08
C GLU A 143 0.20 -7.28 -20.91
N ALA A 144 1.49 -7.49 -21.16
CA ALA A 144 2.50 -7.60 -20.11
C ALA A 144 2.70 -6.26 -19.38
N GLU A 145 2.70 -5.14 -20.11
CA GLU A 145 2.78 -3.79 -19.54
C GLU A 145 1.54 -3.45 -18.72
N ALA A 146 0.33 -3.79 -19.17
CA ALA A 146 -0.91 -3.61 -18.45
C ALA A 146 -0.95 -4.46 -17.16
N LYS A 147 -0.53 -5.74 -17.22
CA LYS A 147 -0.43 -6.62 -16.04
C LYS A 147 0.56 -6.08 -15.00
N THR A 148 1.64 -5.47 -15.46
CA THR A 148 2.68 -4.91 -14.59
C THR A 148 2.19 -3.63 -13.90
N ALA A 149 1.46 -2.77 -14.63
CA ALA A 149 0.85 -1.55 -14.09
C ALA A 149 -0.20 -1.86 -13.00
N ASP A 150 -1.04 -2.86 -13.25
CA ASP A 150 -2.07 -3.33 -12.31
C ASP A 150 -1.48 -3.83 -10.98
N GLN A 151 -0.26 -4.38 -11.02
CA GLN A 151 0.45 -4.84 -9.83
C GLN A 151 1.37 -3.78 -9.20
N ALA A 152 1.25 -2.50 -9.57
CA ALA A 152 2.11 -1.41 -9.10
C ALA A 152 3.61 -1.76 -9.25
N LEU A 153 3.98 -2.41 -10.35
CA LEU A 153 5.34 -2.72 -10.73
C LEU A 153 5.70 -1.96 -12.00
N GLY A 154 6.92 -1.48 -12.07
CA GLY A 154 7.41 -0.80 -13.26
C GLY A 154 8.93 -0.81 -13.34
N ARG A 155 9.46 -0.40 -14.49
CA ARG A 155 10.90 -0.31 -14.69
C ARG A 155 11.38 1.12 -14.47
N SER A 156 12.19 1.32 -13.45
CA SER A 156 13.00 2.52 -13.24
C SER A 156 14.43 2.31 -13.77
N ARG A 157 15.28 3.34 -13.70
CA ARG A 157 16.71 3.19 -14.02
C ARG A 157 17.42 2.11 -13.22
N GLY A 158 16.91 1.79 -12.00
CA GLY A 158 17.43 0.75 -11.13
C GLY A 158 16.80 -0.65 -11.34
N GLY A 159 16.04 -0.86 -12.41
CA GLY A 159 15.35 -2.12 -12.70
C GLY A 159 13.90 -2.13 -12.24
N PHE A 160 13.35 -3.33 -12.01
CA PHE A 160 11.97 -3.48 -11.51
C PHE A 160 11.82 -2.88 -10.12
N SER A 161 10.81 -2.06 -9.96
CA SER A 161 10.57 -1.32 -8.73
C SER A 161 9.09 -0.96 -8.55
N THR A 162 8.72 -0.72 -7.31
CA THR A 162 7.45 -0.13 -6.88
C THR A 162 7.76 1.20 -6.22
N LYS A 163 6.87 2.16 -6.36
CA LYS A 163 6.93 3.41 -5.63
C LYS A 163 5.82 3.42 -4.57
N ILE A 164 6.18 3.76 -3.34
CA ILE A 164 5.25 4.03 -2.26
C ILE A 164 5.07 5.55 -2.20
N HIS A 165 3.86 6.03 -2.42
CA HIS A 165 3.47 7.41 -2.21
C HIS A 165 2.81 7.53 -0.85
N VAL A 166 3.18 8.53 -0.08
CA VAL A 166 2.69 8.72 1.28
C VAL A 166 2.24 10.15 1.52
N ALA A 167 1.22 10.29 2.35
CA ALA A 167 0.89 11.52 3.03
C ALA A 167 1.04 11.28 4.53
N VAL A 168 1.75 12.17 5.22
CA VAL A 168 1.89 12.16 6.67
C VAL A 168 1.36 13.45 7.25
N ASP A 169 0.89 13.41 8.49
CA ASP A 169 0.41 14.57 9.25
C ASP A 169 1.56 15.42 9.83
N ALA A 170 1.24 16.45 10.58
CA ALA A 170 2.20 17.35 11.22
C ALA A 170 3.12 16.64 12.21
N LEU A 171 2.68 15.57 12.83
CA LEU A 171 3.46 14.74 13.76
C LEU A 171 4.32 13.69 13.05
N GLY A 172 4.15 13.52 11.75
CA GLY A 172 4.83 12.51 10.94
C GLY A 172 4.15 11.15 10.98
N ASN A 173 2.88 11.08 11.40
CA ASN A 173 2.08 9.87 11.34
C ASN A 173 1.53 9.66 9.94
N PRO A 174 1.53 8.42 9.44
CA PRO A 174 1.00 8.14 8.11
C PRO A 174 -0.53 8.29 8.06
N VAL A 175 -1.01 9.04 7.08
CA VAL A 175 -2.45 9.28 6.84
C VAL A 175 -2.91 8.51 5.61
N ARG A 176 -2.10 8.49 4.55
CA ARG A 176 -2.44 7.78 3.31
C ARG A 176 -1.23 7.15 2.67
N ILE A 177 -1.44 5.96 2.09
CA ILE A 177 -0.41 5.20 1.40
C ILE A 177 -0.99 4.70 0.08
N LEU A 178 -0.30 4.99 -1.02
CA LEU A 178 -0.65 4.51 -2.36
C LEU A 178 0.57 3.84 -3.00
N LEU A 179 0.33 2.92 -3.93
CA LEU A 179 1.38 2.22 -4.67
C LEU A 179 1.31 2.54 -6.16
N SER A 180 2.48 2.59 -6.80
CA SER A 180 2.59 2.68 -8.25
C SER A 180 3.82 1.94 -8.76
N GLY A 181 3.93 1.80 -10.08
CA GLY A 181 5.20 1.40 -10.70
C GLY A 181 6.28 2.44 -10.44
N GLY A 182 7.53 1.99 -10.26
CA GLY A 182 8.64 2.86 -9.87
C GLY A 182 8.98 3.99 -10.84
N GLN A 183 8.50 3.95 -12.09
CA GLN A 183 8.66 5.00 -13.09
C GLN A 183 7.61 6.11 -13.00
N ALA A 184 6.53 5.92 -12.22
CA ALA A 184 5.44 6.88 -12.15
C ALA A 184 5.91 8.23 -11.59
N HIS A 185 5.33 9.31 -12.09
CA HIS A 185 5.61 10.66 -11.60
C HIS A 185 4.81 10.92 -10.30
N ASP A 186 5.47 11.53 -9.32
CA ASP A 186 4.88 11.78 -7.99
C ASP A 186 3.65 12.68 -8.08
N VAL A 187 3.70 13.70 -8.91
CA VAL A 187 2.60 14.66 -9.11
C VAL A 187 1.28 13.98 -9.53
N THR A 188 1.35 12.86 -10.24
CA THR A 188 0.16 12.11 -10.69
C THR A 188 -0.64 11.57 -9.50
N TYR A 189 0.01 11.27 -8.38
CA TYR A 189 -0.61 10.71 -7.18
C TYR A 189 -0.95 11.77 -6.13
N GLY A 190 -0.45 13.01 -6.31
CA GLY A 190 -0.75 14.13 -5.42
C GLY A 190 -2.25 14.33 -5.18
N PRO A 191 -3.10 14.43 -6.22
CA PRO A 191 -4.54 14.60 -6.05
C PRO A 191 -5.22 13.51 -5.22
N ALA A 192 -4.80 12.25 -5.37
CA ALA A 192 -5.35 11.13 -4.61
C ALA A 192 -4.83 11.08 -3.16
N LEU A 193 -3.60 11.57 -2.92
CA LEU A 193 -3.03 11.63 -1.58
C LEU A 193 -3.75 12.63 -0.67
N ILE A 194 -4.25 13.75 -1.22
CA ILE A 194 -4.91 14.82 -0.45
C ILE A 194 -6.44 14.70 -0.41
N GLU A 195 -7.03 13.81 -1.17
CA GLU A 195 -8.47 13.72 -1.34
C GLU A 195 -9.21 13.46 -0.02
N GLY A 196 -10.15 14.34 0.33
CA GLY A 196 -10.94 14.25 1.55
C GLY A 196 -10.14 14.45 2.86
N LEU A 197 -8.93 15.04 2.80
CA LEU A 197 -8.13 15.41 3.95
C LEU A 197 -8.15 16.96 4.10
N PRO A 198 -8.85 17.50 5.08
CA PRO A 198 -8.98 18.96 5.27
C PRO A 198 -7.76 19.54 5.99
N ALA A 199 -6.60 19.47 5.35
CA ALA A 199 -5.37 20.06 5.87
C ALA A 199 -5.37 21.58 5.67
N GLU A 200 -4.75 22.33 6.60
CA GLU A 200 -4.56 23.77 6.44
C GLU A 200 -3.41 24.09 5.49
N LEU A 201 -2.37 23.24 5.48
CA LEU A 201 -1.21 23.41 4.63
C LEU A 201 -0.76 22.08 4.06
N VAL A 202 -0.49 22.02 2.74
CA VAL A 202 0.01 20.84 2.05
C VAL A 202 1.42 21.09 1.53
N MET A 203 2.37 20.31 2.03
CA MET A 203 3.77 20.36 1.62
C MET A 203 4.09 19.21 0.66
N GLY A 204 4.95 19.49 -0.32
CA GLY A 204 5.53 18.48 -1.19
C GLY A 204 6.88 18.94 -1.73
N ASP A 205 7.67 18.02 -2.27
CA ASP A 205 8.89 18.39 -2.96
C ASP A 205 8.59 18.97 -4.36
N LYS A 206 9.61 19.45 -5.06
CA LYS A 206 9.49 19.96 -6.43
C LYS A 206 8.96 18.94 -7.45
N GLY A 207 8.92 17.65 -7.10
CA GLY A 207 8.30 16.60 -7.90
C GLY A 207 6.78 16.78 -8.01
N TYR A 208 6.17 17.42 -7.02
CA TYR A 208 4.74 17.74 -6.96
C TYR A 208 4.39 19.11 -7.59
N ASP A 209 5.36 19.88 -8.11
CA ASP A 209 5.11 21.19 -8.70
C ASP A 209 4.32 21.08 -10.01
N SER A 210 2.99 21.24 -9.91
CA SER A 210 2.09 21.43 -11.06
C SER A 210 0.99 22.42 -10.70
N ASP A 211 0.49 23.16 -11.70
CA ASP A 211 -0.59 24.12 -11.49
C ASP A 211 -1.87 23.41 -11.04
N SER A 212 -2.21 22.30 -11.68
CA SER A 212 -3.42 21.53 -11.37
C SER A 212 -3.43 20.96 -9.94
N LEU A 213 -2.27 20.57 -9.38
CA LEU A 213 -2.22 20.09 -8.00
C LEU A 213 -2.34 21.28 -7.02
N VAL A 214 -1.68 22.38 -7.33
CA VAL A 214 -1.78 23.59 -6.48
C VAL A 214 -3.20 24.12 -6.47
N GLU A 215 -3.85 24.26 -7.63
CA GLU A 215 -5.26 24.65 -7.76
C GLU A 215 -6.20 23.72 -6.96
N LYS A 216 -5.93 22.40 -6.98
CA LYS A 216 -6.70 21.44 -6.19
C LYS A 216 -6.50 21.63 -4.69
N ILE A 217 -5.27 21.89 -4.22
CA ILE A 217 -4.95 22.17 -2.81
C ILE A 217 -5.66 23.46 -2.37
N GLU A 218 -5.50 24.54 -3.13
CA GLU A 218 -6.11 25.84 -2.83
C GLU A 218 -7.64 25.78 -2.92
N GLY A 219 -8.19 25.01 -3.86
CA GLY A 219 -9.63 24.75 -3.97
C GLY A 219 -10.23 23.97 -2.79
N GLN A 220 -9.41 23.29 -1.99
CA GLN A 220 -9.80 22.67 -0.72
C GLN A 220 -9.66 23.63 0.48
N GLY A 221 -9.22 24.88 0.26
CA GLY A 221 -8.98 25.88 1.30
C GLY A 221 -7.62 25.75 1.97
N ALA A 222 -6.72 24.90 1.46
CA ALA A 222 -5.39 24.70 2.01
C ALA A 222 -4.33 25.58 1.31
N ILE A 223 -3.23 25.85 2.00
CA ILE A 223 -2.08 26.55 1.43
C ILE A 223 -1.13 25.51 0.78
N ALA A 224 -0.75 25.71 -0.49
CA ALA A 224 0.23 24.86 -1.15
C ALA A 224 1.66 25.32 -0.88
N LEU A 225 2.46 24.52 -0.19
CA LEU A 225 3.87 24.80 0.09
C LEU A 225 4.77 23.84 -0.72
N ILE A 226 4.89 24.11 -2.03
CA ILE A 226 5.61 23.28 -2.99
C ILE A 226 6.66 24.15 -3.70
N PRO A 227 7.98 23.84 -3.54
CA PRO A 227 9.02 24.57 -4.24
C PRO A 227 8.89 24.48 -5.75
N PRO A 228 9.10 25.59 -6.50
CA PRO A 228 9.00 25.57 -7.94
C PRO A 228 10.15 24.77 -8.57
N ARG A 229 9.88 24.12 -9.71
CA ARG A 229 10.91 23.50 -10.55
C ARG A 229 11.81 24.60 -11.15
N LYS A 230 13.08 24.27 -11.37
CA LYS A 230 14.07 25.22 -11.92
C LYS A 230 13.67 25.84 -13.26
N ASN A 231 12.93 25.13 -14.09
CA ASN A 231 12.51 25.52 -15.42
C ASN A 231 11.10 26.14 -15.46
N ARG A 232 10.52 26.46 -14.30
CA ARG A 232 9.19 27.08 -14.24
C ARG A 232 9.24 28.53 -14.72
N LYS A 233 8.37 28.89 -15.67
CA LYS A 233 8.31 30.24 -16.25
C LYS A 233 7.89 31.29 -15.20
N THR A 234 6.94 30.95 -14.36
CA THR A 234 6.44 31.81 -13.28
C THR A 234 6.69 31.12 -11.94
N PRO A 235 7.83 31.38 -11.27
CA PRO A 235 8.13 30.79 -9.99
C PRO A 235 7.12 31.23 -8.91
N ARG A 236 6.67 30.28 -8.07
CA ARG A 236 5.89 30.57 -6.88
C ARG A 236 6.83 30.83 -5.71
N SER A 237 6.48 31.80 -4.89
CA SER A 237 7.13 31.99 -3.59
C SER A 237 6.63 30.94 -2.62
N TYR A 238 7.48 30.49 -1.71
CA TYR A 238 7.12 29.59 -0.61
C TYR A 238 7.92 29.91 0.63
N ASP A 239 7.37 29.63 1.81
CA ASP A 239 8.06 29.81 3.06
C ASP A 239 9.11 28.71 3.27
N LYS A 240 10.38 29.08 3.19
CA LYS A 240 11.51 28.18 3.37
C LYS A 240 11.70 27.72 4.82
N HIS A 241 11.15 28.47 5.79
CA HIS A 241 11.26 28.10 7.20
C HIS A 241 10.30 26.98 7.51
N ILE A 242 9.02 27.15 7.16
CA ILE A 242 7.99 26.11 7.32
C ILE A 242 8.33 24.88 6.49
N TYR A 243 8.90 25.04 5.29
CA TYR A 243 9.28 23.94 4.44
C TYR A 243 10.29 22.96 5.07
N LYS A 244 11.05 23.37 6.09
CA LYS A 244 11.97 22.46 6.81
C LYS A 244 11.23 21.37 7.58
N GLU A 245 9.99 21.61 7.96
CA GLU A 245 9.14 20.62 8.65
C GLU A 245 8.84 19.41 7.77
N ARG A 246 9.04 19.51 6.45
CA ARG A 246 8.97 18.35 5.54
C ARG A 246 9.82 17.14 5.97
N ASN A 247 10.82 17.34 6.82
CA ASN A 247 11.65 16.27 7.36
C ASN A 247 10.85 15.17 8.11
N VAL A 248 9.63 15.45 8.57
CA VAL A 248 8.79 14.44 9.23
C VAL A 248 8.47 13.26 8.31
N VAL A 249 8.24 13.50 7.02
CA VAL A 249 7.95 12.41 6.06
C VAL A 249 9.19 11.56 5.77
N GLU A 250 10.38 12.17 5.73
CA GLU A 250 11.64 11.43 5.57
C GLU A 250 11.88 10.49 6.77
N ARG A 251 11.59 10.96 7.99
CA ARG A 251 11.66 10.14 9.21
C ARG A 251 10.67 8.98 9.15
N PHE A 252 9.44 9.21 8.68
CA PHE A 252 8.46 8.14 8.48
C PHE A 252 8.98 7.10 7.47
N ILE A 253 9.45 7.54 6.29
CA ILE A 253 9.99 6.64 5.26
C ILE A 253 11.15 5.78 5.82
N ASN A 254 12.03 6.36 6.62
CA ASN A 254 13.11 5.63 7.27
C ASN A 254 12.59 4.60 8.29
N LYS A 255 11.58 4.94 9.10
CA LYS A 255 10.97 4.02 10.06
C LYS A 255 10.30 2.82 9.36
N ILE A 256 9.49 3.07 8.33
CA ILE A 256 8.76 2.00 7.63
C ILE A 256 9.71 1.04 6.92
N LYS A 257 10.84 1.52 6.40
CA LYS A 257 11.87 0.70 5.75
C LYS A 257 12.69 -0.17 6.71
N GLN A 258 12.56 0.01 8.03
CA GLN A 258 13.10 -0.96 8.99
C GLN A 258 12.41 -2.33 8.87
N CYS A 259 11.21 -2.40 8.30
CA CYS A 259 10.58 -3.63 7.87
C CYS A 259 11.21 -4.07 6.53
N ARG A 260 11.99 -5.15 6.53
CA ARG A 260 12.73 -5.62 5.33
C ARG A 260 11.81 -5.97 4.17
N ARG A 261 10.59 -6.46 4.47
CA ARG A 261 9.56 -6.73 3.45
C ARG A 261 9.00 -5.46 2.80
N VAL A 262 9.10 -4.29 3.48
CA VAL A 262 8.76 -2.98 2.91
C VAL A 262 9.97 -2.38 2.18
N ALA A 263 11.18 -2.53 2.73
CA ALA A 263 12.40 -2.01 2.11
C ALA A 263 12.76 -2.70 0.77
N THR A 264 12.35 -3.96 0.59
CA THR A 264 12.48 -4.73 -0.65
C THR A 264 11.18 -5.47 -0.91
N ARG A 265 10.62 -5.30 -2.09
CA ARG A 265 9.36 -5.99 -2.45
C ARG A 265 9.64 -7.38 -2.97
N TYR A 266 9.14 -8.39 -2.25
CA TYR A 266 9.14 -9.79 -2.67
C TYR A 266 7.78 -10.26 -3.18
N GLU A 267 6.72 -9.53 -2.86
CA GLU A 267 5.33 -9.88 -3.16
C GLU A 267 5.00 -9.65 -4.63
N LYS A 268 4.40 -10.69 -5.25
CA LYS A 268 3.88 -10.59 -6.62
C LYS A 268 2.66 -9.67 -6.68
N LYS A 269 1.72 -9.83 -5.73
CA LYS A 269 0.50 -9.03 -5.66
C LYS A 269 0.77 -7.66 -5.02
N ALA A 270 0.24 -6.60 -5.63
CA ALA A 270 0.24 -5.26 -5.04
C ALA A 270 -0.48 -5.23 -3.69
N ALA A 271 -1.62 -5.94 -3.57
CA ALA A 271 -2.38 -6.02 -2.34
C ALA A 271 -1.55 -6.59 -1.16
N ASN A 272 -0.71 -7.61 -1.41
CA ASN A 272 0.14 -8.20 -0.38
C ASN A 272 1.24 -7.22 0.05
N TYR A 273 1.83 -6.51 -0.90
CA TYR A 273 2.84 -5.50 -0.59
C TYR A 273 2.24 -4.31 0.17
N LEU A 274 1.06 -3.85 -0.24
CA LEU A 274 0.29 -2.84 0.49
C LEU A 274 -0.05 -3.32 1.91
N GLY A 275 -0.45 -4.58 2.07
CA GLY A 275 -0.74 -5.19 3.37
C GLY A 275 0.46 -5.11 4.33
N PHE A 276 1.67 -5.43 3.88
CA PHE A 276 2.89 -5.26 4.69
C PHE A 276 3.18 -3.78 4.98
N THR A 277 2.94 -2.90 4.01
CA THR A 277 3.16 -1.46 4.17
C THR A 277 2.19 -0.87 5.19
N CYS A 278 0.90 -1.21 5.12
CA CYS A 278 -0.11 -0.81 6.09
C CYS A 278 0.17 -1.38 7.49
N LEU A 279 0.56 -2.66 7.58
CA LEU A 279 0.95 -3.26 8.87
C LEU A 279 2.13 -2.52 9.50
N ALA A 280 3.18 -2.21 8.72
CA ALA A 280 4.33 -1.47 9.21
C ALA A 280 3.95 -0.05 9.66
N ALA A 281 3.06 0.63 8.93
CA ALA A 281 2.51 1.93 9.28
C ALA A 281 1.66 1.85 10.56
N SER A 282 0.81 0.84 10.70
CA SER A 282 0.04 0.58 11.93
C SER A 282 0.94 0.41 13.16
N MET A 283 2.08 -0.28 13.00
CA MET A 283 3.05 -0.42 14.11
C MET A 283 3.72 0.89 14.51
N ILE A 284 3.81 1.86 13.61
CA ILE A 284 4.30 3.22 13.93
C ILE A 284 3.24 3.98 14.73
N LEU A 285 1.95 3.84 14.36
CA LEU A 285 0.83 4.46 15.07
C LEU A 285 0.58 3.84 16.47
N LEU A 286 1.02 2.60 16.68
CA LEU A 286 0.91 1.88 17.94
C LEU A 286 2.11 2.11 18.87
N ALA A 287 3.17 2.77 18.40
CA ALA A 287 4.37 3.05 19.20
C ALA A 287 4.16 4.30 20.04
#